data_39f6a545637cf1aaf86365d9df18a547
#
_entry.id   39f6a545637cf1aaf86365d9df18a547
#
_cell.length_a   1.000
_cell.length_b   1.000
_cell.length_c   1.000
_cell.angle_alpha   90.00
_cell.angle_beta   90.00
_cell.angle_gamma   90.00
#
_symmetry.space_group_name_H-M   'P 1'
#
loop_
_entity.id
_entity.type
_entity.pdbx_description
1 polymer ?
#
loop_
_entity_poly.entity_id
_entity_poly.type
_entity_poly.pdbx_seq_one_letter_code
_entity_poly.pdbx_strand_id
1 'polypeptide(L)'
;FTQKEMEFLLNVSEDLKRAKYAGIEQQKMKGKNIALLFEKDSTRTRCAFETAAYDQGAHVTYLGPTGSQMGKKESAKDTARVLGGMYDGIEYRGFSQRVVEDLAKYSGVPVWNGLTDEDHPTQVLADFLTAKEVLKKPYNEINFTYVGDGRNNVANALMQGAAIMGMTFHLVCPKELNPTDELLSRCNNIAEKNGGKILVTDDIDEGVKGSDVIYTDVWVSMGEPDEVWEKRIKLLEPYRVTKELMKKTGNPDTIFEHCLPSFHDTETKIGKQIQEKYGLNEMEVTNEVFESEQSVVFQEAENRAHTIKAVMVATLGE
;
A
#
# COMPACT_ATOMS: atom_id res chain seq x y z
N PHE A 1 5.09 -1.92 -14.91
CA PHE A 1 5.37 -0.47 -15.03
C PHE A 1 6.86 -0.22 -15.15
N THR A 2 7.22 0.80 -15.91
CA THR A 2 8.55 1.38 -16.00
C THR A 2 8.69 2.55 -15.02
N GLN A 3 9.93 2.97 -14.75
CA GLN A 3 10.19 4.17 -13.93
C GLN A 3 9.44 5.40 -14.49
N LYS A 4 9.48 5.62 -15.79
CA LYS A 4 8.81 6.75 -16.45
C LYS A 4 7.29 6.73 -16.28
N GLU A 5 6.67 5.54 -16.31
CA GLU A 5 5.22 5.41 -16.10
C GLU A 5 4.86 5.69 -14.64
N MET A 6 5.65 5.24 -13.68
CA MET A 6 5.43 5.57 -12.26
C MET A 6 5.64 7.06 -11.98
N GLU A 7 6.71 7.66 -12.50
CA GLU A 7 6.96 9.10 -12.39
C GLU A 7 5.81 9.90 -13.02
N PHE A 8 5.28 9.47 -14.16
CA PHE A 8 4.12 10.09 -14.78
C PHE A 8 2.89 10.04 -13.87
N LEU A 9 2.56 8.89 -13.30
CA LEU A 9 1.43 8.75 -12.38
C LEU A 9 1.58 9.63 -11.13
N LEU A 10 2.77 9.69 -10.56
CA LEU A 10 3.07 10.52 -9.38
C LEU A 10 2.97 12.02 -9.71
N ASN A 11 3.46 12.45 -10.87
CA ASN A 11 3.34 13.84 -11.31
C ASN A 11 1.87 14.22 -11.58
N VAL A 12 1.10 13.35 -12.23
CA VAL A 12 -0.35 13.55 -12.43
C VAL A 12 -1.08 13.62 -11.07
N SER A 13 -0.65 12.83 -10.08
CA SER A 13 -1.20 12.87 -8.72
C SER A 13 -0.99 14.25 -8.07
N GLU A 14 0.22 14.77 -8.15
CA GLU A 14 0.56 16.11 -7.64
C GLU A 14 -0.28 17.20 -8.33
N ASP A 15 -0.42 17.12 -9.66
CA ASP A 15 -1.19 18.09 -10.45
C ASP A 15 -2.68 18.06 -10.11
N LEU A 16 -3.28 16.88 -10.02
CA LEU A 16 -4.69 16.71 -9.66
C LEU A 16 -4.95 17.13 -8.20
N LYS A 17 -4.05 16.80 -7.27
CA LYS A 17 -4.13 17.24 -5.88
C LYS A 17 -4.12 18.77 -5.80
N ARG A 18 -3.16 19.41 -6.47
CA ARG A 18 -3.04 20.86 -6.51
C ARG A 18 -4.26 21.52 -7.14
N ALA A 19 -4.77 20.98 -8.25
CA ALA A 19 -5.96 21.49 -8.94
C ALA A 19 -7.21 21.39 -8.05
N LYS A 20 -7.37 20.28 -7.31
CA LYS A 20 -8.47 20.09 -6.36
C LYS A 20 -8.46 21.16 -5.27
N TYR A 21 -7.31 21.36 -4.60
CA TYR A 21 -7.21 22.36 -3.54
C TYR A 21 -7.31 23.82 -4.03
N ALA A 22 -6.93 24.06 -5.28
CA ALA A 22 -7.11 25.37 -5.91
C ALA A 22 -8.55 25.60 -6.41
N GLY A 23 -9.43 24.59 -6.36
CA GLY A 23 -10.82 24.70 -6.84
C GLY A 23 -10.94 24.80 -8.38
N ILE A 24 -9.92 24.35 -9.12
CA ILE A 24 -9.86 24.42 -10.59
C ILE A 24 -9.79 23.04 -11.25
N GLU A 25 -10.03 21.99 -10.49
CA GLU A 25 -10.00 20.60 -10.98
C GLU A 25 -11.03 20.40 -12.09
N GLN A 26 -10.58 19.83 -13.21
CA GLN A 26 -11.44 19.49 -14.35
C GLN A 26 -11.81 18.02 -14.33
N GLN A 27 -13.07 17.72 -14.58
CA GLN A 27 -13.58 16.36 -14.65
C GLN A 27 -13.19 15.69 -15.96
N LYS A 28 -12.35 14.67 -15.90
CA LYS A 28 -11.82 13.90 -17.05
C LYS A 28 -12.53 12.57 -17.29
N MET A 29 -13.45 12.17 -16.40
CA MET A 29 -14.14 10.88 -16.50
C MET A 29 -15.66 11.03 -16.48
N LYS A 30 -16.18 12.13 -17.06
CA LYS A 30 -17.63 12.36 -17.14
C LYS A 30 -18.34 11.21 -17.86
N GLY A 31 -19.39 10.67 -17.24
CA GLY A 31 -20.22 9.61 -17.80
C GLY A 31 -19.59 8.20 -17.74
N LYS A 32 -18.37 8.07 -17.22
CA LYS A 32 -17.76 6.76 -16.98
C LYS A 32 -18.42 6.07 -15.79
N ASN A 33 -18.52 4.75 -15.85
CA ASN A 33 -19.06 3.90 -14.78
C ASN A 33 -17.96 2.95 -14.30
N ILE A 34 -17.77 2.87 -13.01
CA ILE A 34 -16.69 2.08 -12.38
C ILE A 34 -17.29 1.07 -11.43
N ALA A 35 -16.90 -0.19 -11.54
CA ALA A 35 -17.22 -1.23 -10.58
C ALA A 35 -16.11 -1.33 -9.53
N LEU A 36 -16.47 -1.30 -8.24
CA LEU A 36 -15.58 -1.61 -7.13
C LEU A 36 -15.94 -2.99 -6.59
N LEU A 37 -15.12 -3.98 -6.89
CA LEU A 37 -15.33 -5.39 -6.57
C LEU A 37 -14.47 -5.81 -5.37
N PHE A 38 -15.11 -6.00 -4.22
CA PHE A 38 -14.45 -6.28 -2.96
C PHE A 38 -14.78 -7.68 -2.43
N GLU A 39 -13.77 -8.50 -2.21
CA GLU A 39 -13.85 -9.73 -1.42
C GLU A 39 -13.38 -9.51 0.03
N LYS A 40 -12.58 -8.46 0.27
CA LYS A 40 -12.14 -7.96 1.58
C LYS A 40 -12.63 -6.54 1.80
N ASP A 41 -13.26 -6.26 2.92
CA ASP A 41 -13.68 -4.90 3.29
C ASP A 41 -12.47 -3.94 3.43
N SER A 42 -12.69 -2.70 3.07
CA SER A 42 -11.71 -1.62 3.27
C SER A 42 -12.39 -0.26 3.27
N THR A 43 -12.22 0.48 4.36
CA THR A 43 -12.67 1.87 4.42
C THR A 43 -11.86 2.75 3.47
N ARG A 44 -10.53 2.73 3.58
CA ARG A 44 -9.63 3.64 2.83
C ARG A 44 -9.68 3.41 1.33
N THR A 45 -9.52 2.17 0.88
CA THR A 45 -9.53 1.87 -0.57
C THR A 45 -10.87 2.23 -1.19
N ARG A 46 -11.98 1.86 -0.54
CA ARG A 46 -13.32 2.21 -1.01
C ARG A 46 -13.51 3.72 -1.09
N CYS A 47 -13.27 4.45 0.00
CA CYS A 47 -13.43 5.90 0.04
C CYS A 47 -12.53 6.61 -0.97
N ALA A 48 -11.29 6.15 -1.15
CA ALA A 48 -10.36 6.74 -2.10
C ALA A 48 -10.85 6.58 -3.56
N PHE A 49 -11.28 5.38 -3.97
CA PHE A 49 -11.83 5.16 -5.31
C PHE A 49 -13.14 5.90 -5.53
N GLU A 50 -14.10 5.85 -4.58
CA GLU A 50 -15.36 6.58 -4.69
C GLU A 50 -15.14 8.09 -4.80
N THR A 51 -14.34 8.67 -3.90
CA THR A 51 -14.06 10.12 -3.90
C THR A 51 -13.34 10.54 -5.17
N ALA A 52 -12.32 9.79 -5.59
CA ALA A 52 -11.57 10.09 -6.80
C ALA A 52 -12.46 10.01 -8.06
N ALA A 53 -13.34 9.00 -8.15
CA ALA A 53 -14.28 8.86 -9.26
C ALA A 53 -15.28 10.03 -9.30
N TYR A 54 -15.87 10.39 -8.17
CA TYR A 54 -16.85 11.51 -8.10
C TYR A 54 -16.20 12.85 -8.39
N ASP A 55 -15.00 13.13 -7.91
CA ASP A 55 -14.24 14.32 -8.25
C ASP A 55 -14.08 14.47 -9.77
N GLN A 56 -13.90 13.36 -10.48
CA GLN A 56 -13.68 13.31 -11.92
C GLN A 56 -14.95 13.11 -12.76
N GLY A 57 -16.13 13.10 -12.13
CA GLY A 57 -17.43 13.02 -12.81
C GLY A 57 -17.85 11.60 -13.21
N ALA A 58 -17.21 10.57 -12.68
CA ALA A 58 -17.58 9.19 -12.89
C ALA A 58 -18.61 8.71 -11.85
N HIS A 59 -19.33 7.63 -12.18
CA HIS A 59 -20.25 6.92 -11.29
C HIS A 59 -19.60 5.65 -10.76
N VAL A 60 -19.94 5.25 -9.54
CA VAL A 60 -19.39 4.06 -8.89
C VAL A 60 -20.50 3.10 -8.47
N THR A 61 -20.29 1.80 -8.70
CA THR A 61 -21.06 0.73 -8.09
C THR A 61 -20.15 -0.08 -7.17
N TYR A 62 -20.50 -0.13 -5.89
CA TYR A 62 -19.78 -0.93 -4.90
C TYR A 62 -20.39 -2.32 -4.78
N LEU A 63 -19.59 -3.35 -5.05
CA LEU A 63 -19.90 -4.76 -4.91
C LEU A 63 -19.05 -5.33 -3.76
N GLY A 64 -19.60 -5.27 -2.55
CA GLY A 64 -18.93 -5.77 -1.34
C GLY A 64 -18.90 -7.31 -1.26
N PRO A 65 -18.31 -7.88 -0.18
CA PRO A 65 -18.10 -9.33 -0.05
C PRO A 65 -19.38 -10.20 -0.16
N THR A 66 -20.53 -9.61 0.14
CA THR A 66 -21.85 -10.28 -0.01
C THR A 66 -22.60 -9.86 -1.26
N GLY A 67 -22.13 -8.83 -1.97
CA GLY A 67 -22.81 -8.23 -3.13
C GLY A 67 -22.49 -8.88 -4.46
N SER A 68 -21.55 -9.82 -4.52
CA SER A 68 -21.12 -10.51 -5.74
C SER A 68 -21.35 -12.02 -5.68
N GLN A 69 -21.57 -12.63 -6.85
CA GLN A 69 -21.62 -14.08 -7.01
C GLN A 69 -20.26 -14.69 -7.38
N MET A 70 -19.24 -13.86 -7.62
CA MET A 70 -17.90 -14.31 -7.96
C MET A 70 -17.32 -15.25 -6.88
N GLY A 71 -16.72 -16.34 -7.33
CA GLY A 71 -16.20 -17.39 -6.45
C GLY A 71 -17.25 -18.28 -5.77
N LYS A 72 -18.56 -17.95 -5.92
CA LYS A 72 -19.67 -18.74 -5.35
C LYS A 72 -20.45 -19.48 -6.44
N LYS A 73 -21.11 -18.75 -7.32
CA LYS A 73 -21.91 -19.29 -8.43
C LYS A 73 -21.38 -18.89 -9.79
N GLU A 74 -20.43 -17.97 -9.83
CA GLU A 74 -19.85 -17.42 -11.04
C GLU A 74 -18.32 -17.42 -10.97
N SER A 75 -17.67 -17.79 -12.07
CA SER A 75 -16.20 -17.74 -12.14
C SER A 75 -15.70 -16.30 -12.26
N ALA A 76 -14.43 -16.04 -11.85
CA ALA A 76 -13.81 -14.74 -12.05
C ALA A 76 -13.82 -14.30 -13.53
N LYS A 77 -13.68 -15.26 -14.46
CA LYS A 77 -13.71 -15.00 -15.92
C LYS A 77 -15.09 -14.56 -16.41
N ASP A 78 -16.15 -15.17 -15.89
CA ASP A 78 -17.50 -14.81 -16.30
C ASP A 78 -17.91 -13.48 -15.67
N THR A 79 -17.60 -13.28 -14.39
CA THR A 79 -17.76 -11.97 -13.73
C THR A 79 -17.01 -10.86 -14.49
N ALA A 80 -15.79 -11.12 -14.93
CA ALA A 80 -14.99 -10.17 -15.73
C ALA A 80 -15.72 -9.75 -17.01
N ARG A 81 -16.25 -10.71 -17.77
CA ARG A 81 -16.99 -10.44 -19.01
C ARG A 81 -18.28 -9.69 -18.79
N VAL A 82 -19.02 -10.04 -17.73
CA VAL A 82 -20.25 -9.37 -17.35
C VAL A 82 -19.99 -7.92 -16.96
N LEU A 83 -19.04 -7.69 -16.04
CA LEU A 83 -18.70 -6.35 -15.60
C LEU A 83 -18.06 -5.52 -16.72
N GLY A 84 -17.17 -6.08 -17.53
CA GLY A 84 -16.58 -5.40 -18.67
C GLY A 84 -17.58 -4.98 -19.76
N GLY A 85 -18.75 -5.66 -19.84
CA GLY A 85 -19.83 -5.24 -20.72
C GLY A 85 -20.72 -4.12 -20.16
N MET A 86 -20.59 -3.78 -18.87
CA MET A 86 -21.42 -2.79 -18.17
C MET A 86 -20.64 -1.57 -17.68
N TYR A 87 -19.36 -1.73 -17.39
CA TYR A 87 -18.51 -0.71 -16.76
C TYR A 87 -17.31 -0.36 -17.65
N ASP A 88 -16.82 0.85 -17.49
CA ASP A 88 -15.63 1.35 -18.19
C ASP A 88 -14.33 0.95 -17.49
N GLY A 89 -14.38 0.59 -16.22
CA GLY A 89 -13.23 0.14 -15.43
C GLY A 89 -13.66 -0.65 -14.21
N ILE A 90 -12.77 -1.50 -13.70
CA ILE A 90 -13.02 -2.38 -12.55
C ILE A 90 -11.87 -2.22 -11.56
N GLU A 91 -12.18 -1.90 -10.32
CA GLU A 91 -11.27 -2.07 -9.20
C GLU A 91 -11.54 -3.43 -8.54
N TYR A 92 -10.47 -4.12 -8.17
CA TYR A 92 -10.56 -5.36 -7.42
C TYR A 92 -9.74 -5.27 -6.14
N ARG A 93 -10.37 -5.64 -5.02
CA ARG A 93 -9.72 -5.84 -3.73
C ARG A 93 -10.13 -7.19 -3.16
N GLY A 94 -9.16 -8.09 -3.02
CA GLY A 94 -9.45 -9.45 -2.57
C GLY A 94 -8.23 -10.20 -2.08
N PHE A 95 -8.23 -11.49 -2.33
CA PHE A 95 -7.20 -12.41 -1.84
C PHE A 95 -6.19 -12.77 -2.93
N SER A 96 -6.66 -13.35 -4.02
CA SER A 96 -5.82 -14.00 -5.01
C SER A 96 -5.36 -13.05 -6.11
N GLN A 97 -4.04 -13.00 -6.34
CA GLN A 97 -3.43 -12.30 -7.47
C GLN A 97 -3.97 -12.82 -8.81
N ARG A 98 -4.20 -14.12 -8.93
CA ARG A 98 -4.76 -14.73 -10.14
C ARG A 98 -6.16 -14.19 -10.48
N VAL A 99 -6.98 -13.87 -9.47
CA VAL A 99 -8.32 -13.32 -9.72
C VAL A 99 -8.23 -11.96 -10.38
N VAL A 100 -7.38 -11.05 -9.90
CA VAL A 100 -7.21 -9.73 -10.52
C VAL A 100 -6.63 -9.84 -11.94
N GLU A 101 -5.73 -10.79 -12.17
CA GLU A 101 -5.19 -11.07 -13.50
C GLU A 101 -6.23 -11.64 -14.46
N ASP A 102 -7.09 -12.57 -13.99
CA ASP A 102 -8.21 -13.08 -14.79
C ASP A 102 -9.22 -11.95 -15.10
N LEU A 103 -9.53 -11.09 -14.12
CA LEU A 103 -10.38 -9.90 -14.36
C LEU A 103 -9.76 -9.00 -15.45
N ALA A 104 -8.48 -8.67 -15.35
CA ALA A 104 -7.80 -7.85 -16.34
C ALA A 104 -7.79 -8.48 -17.73
N LYS A 105 -7.57 -9.80 -17.80
CA LYS A 105 -7.48 -10.54 -19.06
C LYS A 105 -8.80 -10.67 -19.80
N TYR A 106 -9.91 -10.80 -19.07
CA TYR A 106 -11.21 -11.18 -19.67
C TYR A 106 -12.25 -10.07 -19.68
N SER A 107 -12.06 -8.95 -18.96
CA SER A 107 -13.05 -7.86 -18.91
C SER A 107 -13.07 -6.99 -20.18
N GLY A 108 -11.93 -6.81 -20.83
CA GLY A 108 -11.80 -5.88 -21.97
C GLY A 108 -11.77 -4.40 -21.56
N VAL A 109 -11.73 -4.09 -20.26
CA VAL A 109 -11.62 -2.75 -19.69
C VAL A 109 -10.43 -2.69 -18.71
N PRO A 110 -9.92 -1.50 -18.36
CA PRO A 110 -8.90 -1.36 -17.32
C PRO A 110 -9.33 -2.00 -16.01
N VAL A 111 -8.40 -2.73 -15.37
CA VAL A 111 -8.58 -3.34 -14.06
C VAL A 111 -7.48 -2.84 -13.13
N TRP A 112 -7.88 -2.30 -11.97
CA TRP A 112 -6.97 -1.76 -10.97
C TRP A 112 -6.91 -2.70 -9.76
N ASN A 113 -5.69 -3.07 -9.38
CA ASN A 113 -5.44 -3.86 -8.19
C ASN A 113 -5.48 -2.96 -6.94
N GLY A 114 -6.60 -2.99 -6.21
CA GLY A 114 -6.76 -2.29 -4.94
C GLY A 114 -6.03 -2.97 -3.78
N LEU A 115 -5.88 -4.29 -3.82
CA LEU A 115 -5.05 -5.15 -2.96
C LEU A 115 -5.27 -6.61 -3.30
N THR A 116 -4.19 -7.40 -3.26
CA THR A 116 -4.22 -8.87 -3.14
C THR A 116 -3.36 -9.30 -1.94
N ASP A 117 -3.31 -10.60 -1.65
CA ASP A 117 -2.40 -11.14 -0.63
C ASP A 117 -0.92 -11.02 -1.05
N GLU A 118 -0.64 -10.80 -2.33
CA GLU A 118 0.72 -10.70 -2.87
C GLU A 118 1.19 -9.27 -3.08
N ASP A 119 0.27 -8.32 -3.35
CA ASP A 119 0.64 -6.97 -3.80
C ASP A 119 -0.40 -5.91 -3.40
N HIS A 120 0.07 -4.67 -3.18
CA HIS A 120 -0.78 -3.51 -2.90
C HIS A 120 -0.29 -2.26 -3.66
N PRO A 121 -0.32 -2.26 -5.00
CA PRO A 121 0.36 -1.24 -5.82
C PRO A 121 -0.21 0.17 -5.65
N THR A 122 -1.52 0.31 -5.37
CA THR A 122 -2.13 1.62 -5.15
C THR A 122 -1.71 2.27 -3.83
N GLN A 123 -1.23 1.48 -2.85
CA GLN A 123 -0.65 2.02 -1.62
C GLN A 123 0.71 2.64 -1.90
N VAL A 124 1.59 1.92 -2.59
CA VAL A 124 2.97 2.36 -2.88
C VAL A 124 3.03 3.73 -3.56
N LEU A 125 2.09 4.02 -4.46
CA LEU A 125 2.02 5.34 -5.11
C LEU A 125 1.76 6.44 -4.08
N ALA A 126 0.90 6.19 -3.09
CA ALA A 126 0.61 7.16 -2.04
C ALA A 126 1.79 7.33 -1.08
N ASP A 127 2.46 6.24 -0.73
CA ASP A 127 3.64 6.24 0.14
C ASP A 127 4.77 7.09 -0.51
N PHE A 128 5.06 6.83 -1.77
CA PHE A 128 6.10 7.58 -2.48
C PHE A 128 5.72 9.04 -2.72
N LEU A 129 4.46 9.33 -3.02
CA LEU A 129 4.00 10.72 -3.13
C LEU A 129 4.19 11.45 -1.80
N THR A 130 3.83 10.80 -0.68
CA THR A 130 3.96 11.38 0.66
C THR A 130 5.41 11.61 1.03
N ALA A 131 6.26 10.61 0.84
CA ALA A 131 7.69 10.73 1.06
C ALA A 131 8.29 11.92 0.28
N LYS A 132 7.96 12.06 -1.01
CA LYS A 132 8.42 13.18 -1.85
C LYS A 132 7.90 14.52 -1.36
N GLU A 133 6.60 14.61 -1.02
CA GLU A 133 5.98 15.87 -0.56
C GLU A 133 6.60 16.37 0.75
N VAL A 134 6.91 15.47 1.67
CA VAL A 134 7.46 15.81 2.99
C VAL A 134 8.96 16.05 2.93
N LEU A 135 9.70 15.11 2.35
CA LEU A 135 11.17 15.15 2.32
C LEU A 135 11.72 16.12 1.27
N LYS A 136 10.94 16.41 0.22
CA LYS A 136 11.35 17.28 -0.91
C LYS A 136 12.64 16.81 -1.59
N LYS A 137 12.87 15.50 -1.61
CA LYS A 137 13.97 14.83 -2.27
C LYS A 137 13.54 14.17 -3.57
N PRO A 138 14.40 14.04 -4.58
CA PRO A 138 14.17 13.17 -5.71
C PRO A 138 14.10 11.70 -5.24
N TYR A 139 13.31 10.87 -5.90
CA TYR A 139 13.07 9.49 -5.45
C TYR A 139 14.36 8.66 -5.29
N ASN A 140 15.29 8.79 -6.22
CA ASN A 140 16.57 8.08 -6.19
C ASN A 140 17.53 8.53 -5.05
N GLU A 141 17.18 9.57 -4.32
CA GLU A 141 17.93 10.02 -3.14
C GLU A 141 17.21 9.66 -1.82
N ILE A 142 16.05 9.03 -1.88
CA ILE A 142 15.29 8.59 -0.71
C ILE A 142 15.75 7.19 -0.30
N ASN A 143 16.16 7.05 0.97
CA ASN A 143 16.40 5.78 1.62
C ASN A 143 15.13 5.31 2.31
N PHE A 144 14.43 4.37 1.71
CA PHE A 144 13.15 3.84 2.19
C PHE A 144 13.36 2.52 2.92
N THR A 145 12.92 2.42 4.17
CA THR A 145 13.12 1.23 4.99
C THR A 145 11.78 0.69 5.50
N TYR A 146 11.49 -0.57 5.16
CA TYR A 146 10.40 -1.33 5.75
C TYR A 146 10.92 -2.19 6.91
N VAL A 147 10.24 -2.17 8.07
CA VAL A 147 10.60 -2.92 9.26
C VAL A 147 9.41 -3.80 9.67
N GLY A 148 9.58 -5.12 9.71
CA GLY A 148 8.51 -6.03 10.14
C GLY A 148 8.45 -7.34 9.36
N ASP A 149 7.25 -7.74 8.88
CA ASP A 149 7.06 -8.95 8.09
C ASP A 149 7.49 -8.74 6.62
N GLY A 150 8.64 -9.27 6.25
CA GLY A 150 9.18 -9.15 4.89
C GLY A 150 8.42 -9.97 3.83
N ARG A 151 7.39 -10.74 4.21
CA ARG A 151 6.47 -11.45 3.30
C ARG A 151 5.12 -10.76 3.17
N ASN A 152 4.93 -9.66 3.89
CA ASN A 152 3.73 -8.85 3.79
C ASN A 152 3.56 -8.30 2.37
N ASN A 153 2.32 -8.19 1.88
CA ASN A 153 2.03 -7.68 0.54
C ASN A 153 2.47 -6.23 0.34
N VAL A 154 2.43 -5.39 1.38
CA VAL A 154 2.93 -4.01 1.33
C VAL A 154 4.45 -4.00 1.24
N ALA A 155 5.16 -4.85 2.00
CA ALA A 155 6.61 -5.00 1.90
C ALA A 155 7.03 -5.42 0.49
N ASN A 156 6.31 -6.38 -0.11
CA ASN A 156 6.53 -6.83 -1.47
C ASN A 156 6.32 -5.69 -2.49
N ALA A 157 5.22 -4.95 -2.35
CA ALA A 157 4.86 -3.84 -3.23
C ALA A 157 5.88 -2.69 -3.13
N LEU A 158 6.28 -2.31 -1.92
CA LEU A 158 7.28 -1.27 -1.67
C LEU A 158 8.64 -1.65 -2.27
N MET A 159 9.09 -2.89 -2.08
CA MET A 159 10.35 -3.37 -2.66
C MET A 159 10.32 -3.32 -4.20
N GLN A 160 9.20 -3.73 -4.82
CA GLN A 160 9.03 -3.65 -6.28
C GLN A 160 9.00 -2.19 -6.77
N GLY A 161 8.23 -1.34 -6.09
CA GLY A 161 8.13 0.08 -6.43
C GLY A 161 9.45 0.81 -6.29
N ALA A 162 10.17 0.59 -5.19
CA ALA A 162 11.49 1.18 -4.94
C ALA A 162 12.52 0.74 -5.98
N ALA A 163 12.50 -0.55 -6.37
CA ALA A 163 13.35 -1.06 -7.45
C ALA A 163 13.08 -0.35 -8.78
N ILE A 164 11.79 -0.15 -9.13
CA ILE A 164 11.38 0.56 -10.36
C ILE A 164 11.84 2.02 -10.31
N MET A 165 11.70 2.68 -9.17
CA MET A 165 12.03 4.10 -9.01
C MET A 165 13.52 4.37 -8.80
N GLY A 166 14.36 3.33 -8.73
CA GLY A 166 15.80 3.47 -8.50
C GLY A 166 16.16 3.96 -7.10
N MET A 167 15.30 3.69 -6.11
CA MET A 167 15.50 4.07 -4.71
C MET A 167 16.46 3.12 -4.00
N THR A 168 17.02 3.56 -2.88
CA THR A 168 17.62 2.66 -1.90
C THR A 168 16.50 2.12 -1.00
N PHE A 169 16.31 0.78 -1.00
CA PHE A 169 15.30 0.12 -0.19
C PHE A 169 15.92 -0.87 0.77
N HIS A 170 15.61 -0.74 2.05
CA HIS A 170 16.01 -1.69 3.07
C HIS A 170 14.78 -2.45 3.58
N LEU A 171 14.88 -3.77 3.61
CA LEU A 171 13.91 -4.65 4.22
C LEU A 171 14.51 -5.25 5.48
N VAL A 172 14.04 -4.79 6.63
CA VAL A 172 14.51 -5.20 7.96
C VAL A 172 13.49 -6.17 8.54
N CYS A 173 13.81 -7.45 8.52
CA CYS A 173 12.89 -8.50 8.93
C CYS A 173 13.62 -9.72 9.50
N PRO A 174 12.95 -10.55 10.33
CA PRO A 174 13.50 -11.86 10.72
C PRO A 174 13.78 -12.72 9.51
N LYS A 175 14.83 -13.55 9.54
CA LYS A 175 15.22 -14.45 8.43
C LYS A 175 14.08 -15.37 7.98
N GLU A 176 13.24 -15.81 8.92
CA GLU A 176 12.08 -16.65 8.66
C GLU A 176 11.00 -15.95 7.82
N LEU A 177 11.03 -14.62 7.79
CA LEU A 177 10.10 -13.78 7.05
C LEU A 177 10.75 -13.05 5.86
N ASN A 178 11.92 -13.49 5.42
CA ASN A 178 12.51 -12.98 4.18
C ASN A 178 11.54 -13.16 3.00
N PRO A 179 11.54 -12.24 2.03
CA PRO A 179 10.79 -12.39 0.79
C PRO A 179 11.25 -13.66 0.04
N THR A 180 10.45 -14.11 -0.92
CA THR A 180 10.86 -15.25 -1.75
C THR A 180 12.09 -14.90 -2.59
N ASP A 181 12.96 -15.88 -2.82
CA ASP A 181 14.17 -15.68 -3.63
C ASP A 181 13.83 -15.21 -5.05
N GLU A 182 12.71 -15.65 -5.60
CA GLU A 182 12.22 -15.23 -6.92
C GLU A 182 11.89 -13.72 -6.95
N LEU A 183 11.13 -13.24 -5.97
CA LEU A 183 10.77 -11.83 -5.86
C LEU A 183 12.01 -10.97 -5.64
N LEU A 184 12.88 -11.37 -4.70
CA LEU A 184 14.09 -10.65 -4.37
C LEU A 184 15.03 -10.56 -5.56
N SER A 185 15.23 -11.66 -6.29
CA SER A 185 16.07 -11.70 -7.49
C SER A 185 15.51 -10.79 -8.59
N ARG A 186 14.19 -10.82 -8.80
CA ARG A 186 13.53 -9.94 -9.76
C ARG A 186 13.70 -8.46 -9.41
N CYS A 187 13.48 -8.11 -8.14
CA CYS A 187 13.61 -6.72 -7.67
C CYS A 187 15.07 -6.22 -7.74
N ASN A 188 16.05 -7.05 -7.38
CA ASN A 188 17.47 -6.69 -7.52
C ASN A 188 17.84 -6.39 -8.97
N ASN A 189 17.40 -7.24 -9.92
CA ASN A 189 17.64 -7.03 -11.35
C ASN A 189 17.03 -5.73 -11.90
N ILE A 190 15.86 -5.33 -11.36
CA ILE A 190 15.19 -4.07 -11.73
C ILE A 190 15.94 -2.89 -11.08
N ALA A 191 16.25 -2.97 -9.79
CA ALA A 191 16.97 -1.94 -9.06
C ALA A 191 18.32 -1.62 -9.70
N GLU A 192 19.11 -2.63 -10.04
CA GLU A 192 20.41 -2.45 -10.70
C GLU A 192 20.29 -1.66 -12.02
N LYS A 193 19.27 -1.96 -12.83
CA LYS A 193 19.02 -1.26 -14.11
C LYS A 193 18.62 0.19 -13.92
N ASN A 194 17.95 0.52 -12.82
CA ASN A 194 17.43 1.85 -12.52
C ASN A 194 18.32 2.64 -11.54
N GLY A 195 19.47 2.08 -11.14
CA GLY A 195 20.43 2.75 -10.23
C GLY A 195 20.05 2.69 -8.75
N GLY A 196 19.06 1.85 -8.39
CA GLY A 196 18.65 1.61 -7.01
C GLY A 196 19.42 0.48 -6.32
N LYS A 197 19.13 0.26 -5.05
CA LYS A 197 19.71 -0.82 -4.23
C LYS A 197 18.67 -1.41 -3.31
N ILE A 198 18.75 -2.73 -3.10
CA ILE A 198 17.91 -3.45 -2.14
C ILE A 198 18.83 -4.14 -1.12
N LEU A 199 18.58 -3.92 0.15
CA LEU A 199 19.22 -4.63 1.27
C LEU A 199 18.13 -5.40 2.03
N VAL A 200 18.34 -6.69 2.26
CA VAL A 200 17.52 -7.50 3.16
C VAL A 200 18.38 -7.93 4.32
N THR A 201 18.02 -7.57 5.55
CA THR A 201 18.80 -7.85 6.75
C THR A 201 17.91 -8.11 7.95
N ASP A 202 18.39 -8.92 8.88
CA ASP A 202 17.80 -9.11 10.21
C ASP A 202 18.46 -8.21 11.28
N ASP A 203 19.54 -7.49 10.92
CA ASP A 203 20.18 -6.51 11.77
C ASP A 203 19.47 -5.16 11.67
N ILE A 204 18.76 -4.80 12.75
CA ILE A 204 17.99 -3.55 12.82
C ILE A 204 18.89 -2.34 12.72
N ASP A 205 20.04 -2.34 13.40
CA ASP A 205 20.95 -1.18 13.46
C ASP A 205 21.59 -0.90 12.10
N GLU A 206 21.93 -1.96 11.36
CA GLU A 206 22.40 -1.85 9.99
C GLU A 206 21.29 -1.35 9.05
N GLY A 207 20.13 -1.98 9.14
CA GLY A 207 19.02 -1.79 8.19
C GLY A 207 18.36 -0.42 8.27
N VAL A 208 18.23 0.17 9.47
CA VAL A 208 17.58 1.48 9.62
C VAL A 208 18.53 2.67 9.48
N LYS A 209 19.84 2.43 9.44
CA LYS A 209 20.82 3.50 9.40
C LYS A 209 20.69 4.36 8.14
N GLY A 210 20.56 5.67 8.34
CA GLY A 210 20.43 6.65 7.26
C GLY A 210 19.08 6.64 6.55
N SER A 211 18.08 5.98 7.11
CA SER A 211 16.71 5.96 6.53
C SER A 211 16.10 7.35 6.54
N ASP A 212 15.46 7.70 5.44
CA ASP A 212 14.58 8.87 5.32
C ASP A 212 13.14 8.53 5.68
N VAL A 213 12.73 7.30 5.41
CA VAL A 213 11.40 6.77 5.73
C VAL A 213 11.55 5.47 6.50
N ILE A 214 10.85 5.33 7.62
CA ILE A 214 10.59 4.07 8.31
C ILE A 214 9.13 3.72 8.09
N TYR A 215 8.91 2.55 7.51
CA TYR A 215 7.58 2.00 7.21
C TYR A 215 7.35 0.69 7.97
N THR A 216 6.15 0.46 8.45
CA THR A 216 5.74 -0.85 8.97
C THR A 216 4.27 -1.13 8.64
N ASP A 217 3.85 -2.37 8.84
CA ASP A 217 2.46 -2.80 8.71
C ASP A 217 2.13 -3.82 9.80
N VAL A 218 0.86 -4.13 9.97
CA VAL A 218 0.39 -5.07 10.99
C VAL A 218 1.13 -6.41 10.92
N TRP A 219 1.47 -6.96 12.08
CA TRP A 219 2.21 -8.24 12.15
C TRP A 219 1.35 -9.44 11.80
N VAL A 220 0.04 -9.33 12.02
CA VAL A 220 -0.91 -10.42 11.79
C VAL A 220 -2.19 -9.87 11.19
N SER A 221 -2.66 -10.52 10.12
CA SER A 221 -3.94 -10.19 9.51
C SER A 221 -5.09 -10.66 10.38
N MET A 222 -6.20 -9.92 10.32
CA MET A 222 -7.43 -10.29 11.02
C MET A 222 -7.96 -11.65 10.56
N GLY A 223 -8.37 -12.48 11.54
CA GLY A 223 -8.93 -13.81 11.27
C GLY A 223 -7.90 -14.94 11.26
N GLU A 224 -6.62 -14.64 11.46
CA GLU A 224 -5.60 -15.68 11.63
C GLU A 224 -5.78 -16.44 12.98
N PRO A 225 -5.43 -17.74 13.03
CA PRO A 225 -5.49 -18.54 14.24
C PRO A 225 -4.58 -18.02 15.36
N ASP A 226 -4.92 -18.33 16.61
CA ASP A 226 -4.17 -17.87 17.79
C ASP A 226 -2.70 -18.27 17.78
N GLU A 227 -2.39 -19.49 17.32
CA GLU A 227 -1.01 -19.98 17.21
C GLU A 227 -0.17 -19.14 16.25
N VAL A 228 -0.80 -18.58 15.22
CA VAL A 228 -0.14 -17.64 14.27
C VAL A 228 0.18 -16.35 14.99
N TRP A 229 -0.76 -15.82 15.78
CA TRP A 229 -0.57 -14.60 16.57
C TRP A 229 0.61 -14.71 17.54
N GLU A 230 0.64 -15.77 18.37
CA GLU A 230 1.72 -15.98 19.36
C GLU A 230 3.09 -16.08 18.70
N LYS A 231 3.16 -16.85 17.62
CA LYS A 231 4.41 -17.03 16.87
C LYS A 231 4.88 -15.71 16.24
N ARG A 232 3.97 -14.96 15.63
CA ARG A 232 4.29 -13.70 14.95
C ARG A 232 4.69 -12.61 15.95
N ILE A 233 3.98 -12.48 17.07
CA ILE A 233 4.33 -11.54 18.14
C ILE A 233 5.75 -11.80 18.61
N LYS A 234 6.05 -13.04 19.00
CA LYS A 234 7.38 -13.42 19.50
C LYS A 234 8.50 -13.13 18.51
N LEU A 235 8.23 -13.30 17.21
CA LEU A 235 9.20 -13.12 16.15
C LEU A 235 9.41 -11.63 15.80
N LEU A 236 8.33 -10.85 15.82
CA LEU A 236 8.33 -9.47 15.33
C LEU A 236 8.43 -8.41 16.44
N GLU A 237 8.23 -8.77 17.71
CA GLU A 237 8.34 -7.83 18.81
C GLU A 237 9.68 -7.05 18.84
N PRO A 238 10.86 -7.66 18.53
CA PRO A 238 12.12 -6.91 18.40
C PRO A 238 12.13 -5.88 17.29
N TYR A 239 11.25 -6.02 16.27
CA TYR A 239 11.13 -5.15 15.11
C TYR A 239 10.02 -4.09 15.26
N ARG A 240 9.44 -3.93 16.46
CA ARG A 240 8.50 -2.85 16.74
C ARG A 240 9.14 -1.50 16.48
N VAL A 241 8.45 -0.64 15.73
CA VAL A 241 8.92 0.73 15.51
C VAL A 241 8.69 1.55 16.78
N THR A 242 9.78 1.86 17.45
CA THR A 242 9.83 2.64 18.68
C THR A 242 10.60 3.94 18.45
N LYS A 243 10.54 4.86 19.39
CA LYS A 243 11.35 6.09 19.34
C LYS A 243 12.88 5.78 19.33
N GLU A 244 13.28 4.72 20.01
CA GLU A 244 14.67 4.26 19.99
C GLU A 244 15.06 3.76 18.60
N LEU A 245 14.20 3.01 17.92
CA LEU A 245 14.45 2.59 16.54
C LEU A 245 14.53 3.81 15.62
N MET A 246 13.61 4.78 15.74
CA MET A 246 13.66 6.01 14.95
C MET A 246 14.98 6.76 15.16
N LYS A 247 15.50 6.85 16.38
CA LYS A 247 16.82 7.46 16.67
C LYS A 247 18.00 6.71 16.04
N LYS A 248 17.92 5.39 15.89
CA LYS A 248 18.97 4.57 15.27
C LYS A 248 19.18 4.89 13.78
N THR A 249 18.22 5.52 13.13
CA THR A 249 18.40 6.03 11.75
C THR A 249 19.56 7.06 11.68
N GLY A 250 19.80 7.80 12.75
CA GLY A 250 20.77 8.89 12.79
C GLY A 250 20.36 10.12 11.97
N ASN A 251 19.16 10.10 11.42
CA ASN A 251 18.57 11.18 10.63
C ASN A 251 17.38 11.79 11.40
N PRO A 252 17.48 13.04 11.88
CA PRO A 252 16.39 13.66 12.65
C PRO A 252 15.14 13.95 11.81
N ASP A 253 15.28 14.01 10.48
CA ASP A 253 14.19 14.29 9.54
C ASP A 253 13.51 13.01 9.04
N THR A 254 13.86 11.84 9.59
CA THR A 254 13.19 10.58 9.24
C THR A 254 11.70 10.66 9.53
N ILE A 255 10.88 10.33 8.54
CA ILE A 255 9.42 10.23 8.68
C ILE A 255 8.98 8.79 8.93
N PHE A 256 7.80 8.65 9.54
CA PHE A 256 7.12 7.38 9.76
C PHE A 256 5.88 7.27 8.89
N GLU A 257 5.75 6.17 8.15
CA GLU A 257 4.62 5.81 7.30
C GLU A 257 4.01 4.46 7.68
N HIS A 258 2.72 4.29 7.43
CA HIS A 258 1.95 3.07 7.70
C HIS A 258 0.63 3.10 6.92
N CYS A 259 0.32 2.06 6.16
CA CYS A 259 -0.88 2.00 5.31
C CYS A 259 -2.22 2.04 6.08
N LEU A 260 -2.21 1.86 7.39
CA LEU A 260 -3.37 1.76 8.25
C LEU A 260 -4.32 0.58 7.89
N PRO A 261 -5.05 -0.03 8.86
CA PRO A 261 -5.09 0.34 10.28
C PRO A 261 -3.82 -0.08 11.02
N SER A 262 -3.52 0.56 12.14
CA SER A 262 -2.39 0.25 13.02
C SER A 262 -2.86 -0.14 14.41
N PHE A 263 -2.13 -1.04 15.07
CA PHE A 263 -2.38 -1.43 16.46
C PHE A 263 -1.38 -0.75 17.40
N HIS A 264 -1.46 0.58 17.47
CA HIS A 264 -0.58 1.41 18.28
C HIS A 264 -1.16 1.73 19.68
N ASP A 265 -2.41 1.34 19.95
CA ASP A 265 -3.09 1.58 21.23
C ASP A 265 -4.17 0.50 21.53
N THR A 266 -4.91 0.70 22.62
CA THR A 266 -6.01 -0.17 23.06
C THR A 266 -7.40 0.42 22.85
N GLU A 267 -7.55 1.49 22.07
CA GLU A 267 -8.85 2.14 21.90
C GLU A 267 -9.80 1.34 20.99
N THR A 268 -9.24 0.48 20.14
CA THR A 268 -10.03 -0.39 19.26
C THR A 268 -10.47 -1.66 19.99
N LYS A 269 -11.55 -2.30 19.50
CA LYS A 269 -11.98 -3.60 20.02
C LYS A 269 -10.86 -4.65 19.95
N ILE A 270 -10.09 -4.63 18.88
CA ILE A 270 -9.00 -5.58 18.64
C ILE A 270 -7.79 -5.25 19.50
N GLY A 271 -7.44 -3.99 19.65
CA GLY A 271 -6.38 -3.55 20.56
C GLY A 271 -6.67 -4.04 22.00
N LYS A 272 -7.92 -3.95 22.46
CA LYS A 272 -8.33 -4.51 23.77
C LYS A 272 -8.19 -6.03 23.84
N GLN A 273 -8.58 -6.75 22.80
CA GLN A 273 -8.42 -8.20 22.74
C GLN A 273 -6.95 -8.63 22.75
N ILE A 274 -6.09 -7.89 22.05
CA ILE A 274 -4.64 -8.09 22.05
C ILE A 274 -4.08 -7.87 23.46
N GLN A 275 -4.48 -6.80 24.14
CA GLN A 275 -4.08 -6.50 25.50
C GLN A 275 -4.53 -7.60 26.46
N GLU A 276 -5.80 -8.01 26.42
CA GLU A 276 -6.36 -9.04 27.29
C GLU A 276 -5.67 -10.40 27.09
N LYS A 277 -5.34 -10.75 25.83
CA LYS A 277 -4.83 -12.08 25.50
C LYS A 277 -3.31 -12.17 25.55
N TYR A 278 -2.60 -11.16 25.12
CA TYR A 278 -1.14 -11.17 24.96
C TYR A 278 -0.43 -10.17 25.88
N GLY A 279 -1.16 -9.32 26.62
CA GLY A 279 -0.58 -8.33 27.52
C GLY A 279 0.08 -7.15 26.82
N LEU A 280 -0.18 -6.94 25.51
CA LEU A 280 0.43 -5.92 24.70
C LEU A 280 -0.53 -4.75 24.50
N ASN A 281 -0.06 -3.53 24.78
CA ASN A 281 -0.82 -2.30 24.52
C ASN A 281 -0.59 -1.75 23.12
N GLU A 282 0.53 -2.13 22.50
CA GLU A 282 1.03 -1.65 21.22
C GLU A 282 1.65 -2.84 20.47
N MET A 283 1.51 -2.89 19.16
CA MET A 283 2.03 -3.98 18.34
C MET A 283 3.21 -3.52 17.48
N GLU A 284 2.99 -3.27 16.20
CA GLU A 284 4.01 -2.98 15.20
C GLU A 284 4.69 -1.62 15.37
N VAL A 285 3.99 -0.68 16.01
CA VAL A 285 4.50 0.66 16.31
C VAL A 285 3.99 1.12 17.67
N THR A 286 4.80 1.91 18.38
CA THR A 286 4.38 2.54 19.63
C THR A 286 3.50 3.76 19.37
N ASN A 287 2.57 4.04 20.29
CA ASN A 287 1.72 5.22 20.23
C ASN A 287 2.57 6.52 20.21
N GLU A 288 3.71 6.52 20.92
CA GLU A 288 4.64 7.66 20.94
C GLU A 288 5.18 7.99 19.53
N VAL A 289 5.44 7.00 18.68
CA VAL A 289 5.89 7.23 17.29
C VAL A 289 4.69 7.58 16.41
N PHE A 290 3.59 6.85 16.56
CA PHE A 290 2.40 7.02 15.74
C PHE A 290 1.81 8.43 15.84
N GLU A 291 1.81 9.03 17.04
CA GLU A 291 1.30 10.39 17.32
C GLU A 291 2.40 11.47 17.27
N SER A 292 3.61 11.14 16.86
CA SER A 292 4.71 12.11 16.79
C SER A 292 4.62 13.00 15.54
N GLU A 293 5.38 14.11 15.55
CA GLU A 293 5.53 15.00 14.39
C GLU A 293 6.23 14.32 13.19
N GLN A 294 6.94 13.20 13.42
CA GLN A 294 7.56 12.40 12.37
C GLN A 294 6.55 11.51 11.65
N SER A 295 5.39 11.26 12.23
CA SER A 295 4.34 10.43 11.64
C SER A 295 3.56 11.21 10.59
N VAL A 296 3.51 10.67 9.37
CA VAL A 296 2.78 11.26 8.24
C VAL A 296 1.68 10.35 7.71
N VAL A 297 1.27 9.37 8.52
CA VAL A 297 0.30 8.31 8.16
C VAL A 297 -1.05 8.84 7.68
N PHE A 298 -1.51 9.99 8.18
CA PHE A 298 -2.79 10.58 7.75
C PHE A 298 -2.66 11.32 6.42
N GLN A 299 -1.52 11.96 6.17
CA GLN A 299 -1.21 12.54 4.85
C GLN A 299 -1.06 11.43 3.79
N GLU A 300 -0.41 10.32 4.15
CA GLU A 300 -0.29 9.12 3.33
C GLU A 300 -1.67 8.55 2.99
N ALA A 301 -2.56 8.40 3.99
CA ALA A 301 -3.93 7.94 3.78
C ALA A 301 -4.74 8.88 2.87
N GLU A 302 -4.58 10.20 2.99
CA GLU A 302 -5.19 11.20 2.11
C GLU A 302 -4.66 11.06 0.68
N ASN A 303 -3.36 10.90 0.51
CA ASN A 303 -2.72 10.76 -0.80
C ASN A 303 -3.22 9.54 -1.60
N ARG A 304 -3.81 8.53 -0.93
CA ARG A 304 -4.50 7.42 -1.61
C ARG A 304 -5.57 7.92 -2.59
N ALA A 305 -6.36 8.92 -2.21
CA ALA A 305 -7.39 9.46 -3.10
C ALA A 305 -6.77 10.16 -4.33
N HIS A 306 -5.66 10.85 -4.16
CA HIS A 306 -4.99 11.58 -5.24
C HIS A 306 -4.27 10.67 -6.23
N THR A 307 -3.55 9.65 -5.72
CA THR A 307 -2.83 8.69 -6.57
C THR A 307 -3.78 7.73 -7.29
N ILE A 308 -4.84 7.27 -6.64
CA ILE A 308 -5.89 6.46 -7.27
C ILE A 308 -6.60 7.27 -8.36
N LYS A 309 -6.89 8.56 -8.09
CA LYS A 309 -7.44 9.47 -9.11
C LYS A 309 -6.54 9.55 -10.34
N ALA A 310 -5.24 9.72 -10.14
CA ALA A 310 -4.28 9.77 -11.23
C ALA A 310 -4.25 8.47 -12.05
N VAL A 311 -4.29 7.31 -11.40
CA VAL A 311 -4.35 6.00 -12.08
C VAL A 311 -5.62 5.88 -12.91
N MET A 312 -6.79 6.26 -12.37
CA MET A 312 -8.04 6.21 -13.12
C MET A 312 -8.06 7.20 -14.28
N VAL A 313 -7.61 8.44 -14.08
CA VAL A 313 -7.53 9.45 -15.14
C VAL A 313 -6.54 9.04 -16.24
N ALA A 314 -5.40 8.46 -15.88
CA ALA A 314 -4.41 7.99 -16.85
C ALA A 314 -4.92 6.84 -17.74
N THR A 315 -5.92 6.09 -17.29
CA THR A 315 -6.44 4.91 -17.99
C THR A 315 -7.82 5.14 -18.64
N LEU A 316 -8.62 6.05 -18.12
CA LEU A 316 -10.00 6.34 -18.59
C LEU A 316 -10.26 7.79 -18.97
N GLY A 317 -9.35 8.71 -18.60
CA GLY A 317 -9.55 10.15 -18.83
C GLY A 317 -9.50 10.52 -20.31
N GLU A 318 -10.30 11.54 -20.66
CA GLU A 318 -10.35 12.17 -21.99
C GLU A 318 -9.76 13.58 -21.96
#